data_ececbec51569ea2af7e2d1859890cba7
#
_entry.id   ececbec51569ea2af7e2d1859890cba7
#
_cell.length_a   1.000
_cell.length_b   1.000
_cell.length_c   1.000
_cell.angle_alpha   90.00
_cell.angle_beta   90.00
_cell.angle_gamma   90.00
#
_symmetry.space_group_name_H-M   'P 1'
#
loop_
_entity.id
_entity.type
_entity.pdbx_description
1 polymer ?
#
loop_
_entity_poly.entity_id
_entity_poly.type
_entity_poly.pdbx_seq_one_letter_code
_entity_poly.pdbx_strand_id
1 'polypeptide(L)'
;MMELLKQLPHIEPYGNPQYFLYVITAILPIFIGLFFKKRFGWYEILVSLFFIVTMLTGGKTNQLAALGIYLCWEILLLLFYKHYRKSKDGKWVFYLVSFLSLLPIIFVKVQPAINGTQSLLGFVGISYLTFRSVGIIIELRDGVIKDLKMWEYLRFLLFMPTFSSGPIDRFKRFNENYKTIPE
;
A
#
# COMPACT_ATOMS: atom_id res chain seq x y z
N MET A 1 -15.03 -18.96 -5.75
CA MET A 1 -14.33 -17.66 -5.56
C MET A 1 -12.95 -17.65 -6.22
N MET A 2 -12.07 -18.67 -6.01
CA MET A 2 -10.76 -18.74 -6.69
C MET A 2 -10.85 -18.95 -8.21
N GLU A 3 -11.84 -19.65 -8.73
CA GLU A 3 -12.03 -19.81 -10.18
C GLU A 3 -12.50 -18.55 -10.89
N LEU A 4 -13.35 -17.75 -10.22
CA LEU A 4 -13.76 -16.45 -10.74
C LEU A 4 -12.58 -15.45 -10.84
N LEU A 5 -11.64 -15.52 -9.91
CA LEU A 5 -10.43 -14.67 -9.92
C LEU A 5 -9.48 -15.07 -11.08
N LYS A 6 -9.47 -16.32 -11.51
CA LYS A 6 -8.67 -16.78 -12.67
C LYS A 6 -9.23 -16.33 -14.03
N GLN A 7 -10.50 -15.92 -14.07
CA GLN A 7 -11.15 -15.43 -15.29
C GLN A 7 -10.99 -13.91 -15.48
N LEU A 8 -10.44 -13.19 -14.47
CA LEU A 8 -10.16 -11.78 -14.63
C LEU A 8 -9.06 -11.58 -15.69
N PRO A 9 -9.22 -10.60 -16.60
CA PRO A 9 -8.20 -10.30 -17.59
C PRO A 9 -6.90 -9.98 -16.88
N HIS A 10 -5.84 -10.72 -17.22
CA HIS A 10 -4.50 -10.42 -16.72
C HIS A 10 -4.01 -9.14 -17.40
N ILE A 11 -3.97 -8.08 -16.64
CA ILE A 11 -3.45 -6.80 -17.09
C ILE A 11 -2.00 -6.70 -16.60
N GLU A 12 -1.05 -6.93 -17.49
CA GLU A 12 0.37 -6.72 -17.17
C GLU A 12 0.63 -5.23 -16.99
N PRO A 13 0.93 -4.79 -15.74
CA PRO A 13 1.23 -3.39 -15.49
C PRO A 13 2.49 -3.00 -16.27
N TYR A 14 2.42 -1.89 -17.00
CA TYR A 14 3.51 -1.31 -17.79
C TYR A 14 3.97 -2.11 -19.03
N GLY A 15 3.49 -3.33 -19.24
CA GLY A 15 3.88 -4.18 -20.37
C GLY A 15 3.05 -3.98 -21.64
N ASN A 16 1.83 -3.47 -21.52
CA ASN A 16 0.89 -3.34 -22.63
C ASN A 16 0.33 -1.91 -22.71
N PRO A 17 0.30 -1.27 -23.90
CA PRO A 17 -0.35 0.04 -24.10
C PRO A 17 -1.80 0.11 -23.63
N GLN A 18 -2.54 -1.00 -23.73
CA GLN A 18 -3.92 -1.11 -23.27
C GLN A 18 -4.06 -0.86 -21.74
N TYR A 19 -3.03 -1.20 -20.96
CA TYR A 19 -3.01 -0.90 -19.52
C TYR A 19 -3.19 0.61 -19.25
N PHE A 20 -2.43 1.43 -19.97
CA PHE A 20 -2.52 2.89 -19.82
C PHE A 20 -3.90 3.44 -20.21
N LEU A 21 -4.51 2.86 -21.24
CA LEU A 21 -5.85 3.26 -21.66
C LEU A 21 -6.89 2.94 -20.56
N TYR A 22 -6.82 1.77 -19.92
CA TYR A 22 -7.68 1.43 -18.79
C TYR A 22 -7.44 2.35 -17.58
N VAL A 23 -6.18 2.66 -17.26
CA VAL A 23 -5.84 3.58 -16.17
C VAL A 23 -6.38 4.97 -16.45
N ILE A 24 -6.17 5.51 -17.65
CA ILE A 24 -6.68 6.84 -18.05
C ILE A 24 -8.21 6.86 -17.95
N THR A 25 -8.89 5.85 -18.50
CA THR A 25 -10.36 5.76 -18.45
C THR A 25 -10.86 5.69 -17.01
N ALA A 26 -10.19 4.93 -16.13
CA ALA A 26 -10.57 4.81 -14.74
C ALA A 26 -10.29 6.08 -13.91
N ILE A 27 -9.30 6.87 -14.29
CA ILE A 27 -8.97 8.13 -13.59
C ILE A 27 -9.85 9.29 -14.09
N LEU A 28 -10.42 9.21 -15.29
CA LEU A 28 -11.21 10.27 -15.89
C LEU A 28 -12.39 10.76 -15.00
N PRO A 29 -13.19 9.89 -14.35
CA PRO A 29 -14.23 10.34 -13.42
C PRO A 29 -13.67 11.12 -12.21
N ILE A 30 -12.44 10.80 -11.77
CA ILE A 30 -11.79 11.51 -10.67
C ILE A 30 -11.46 12.94 -11.10
N PHE A 31 -10.89 13.11 -12.31
CA PHE A 31 -10.63 14.43 -12.88
C PHE A 31 -11.89 15.26 -13.07
N ILE A 32 -12.95 14.64 -13.61
CA ILE A 32 -14.26 15.29 -13.76
C ILE A 32 -14.80 15.72 -12.39
N GLY A 33 -14.72 14.84 -11.38
CA GLY A 33 -15.13 15.17 -10.02
C GLY A 33 -14.37 16.37 -9.44
N LEU A 34 -13.04 16.39 -9.60
CA LEU A 34 -12.20 17.50 -9.14
C LEU A 34 -12.53 18.82 -9.86
N PHE A 35 -12.83 18.78 -11.15
CA PHE A 35 -13.28 19.95 -11.90
C PHE A 35 -14.57 20.55 -11.32
N PHE A 36 -15.49 19.70 -10.84
CA PHE A 36 -16.70 20.12 -10.13
C PHE A 36 -16.50 20.31 -8.62
N LYS A 37 -15.25 20.40 -8.13
CA LYS A 37 -14.90 20.52 -6.70
C LYS A 37 -15.51 19.41 -5.84
N LYS A 38 -15.70 18.20 -6.40
CA LYS A 38 -16.22 17.03 -5.71
C LYS A 38 -15.17 15.91 -5.71
N ARG A 39 -14.96 15.27 -4.57
CA ARG A 39 -14.11 14.07 -4.46
C ARG A 39 -14.95 12.82 -4.29
N PHE A 40 -14.64 11.82 -5.10
CA PHE A 40 -15.25 10.49 -5.01
C PHE A 40 -14.29 9.50 -4.32
N GLY A 41 -14.01 9.72 -3.03
CA GLY A 41 -13.02 8.93 -2.30
C GLY A 41 -13.29 7.43 -2.27
N TRP A 42 -14.55 7.01 -2.27
CA TRP A 42 -14.92 5.59 -2.38
C TRP A 42 -14.60 5.02 -3.77
N TYR A 43 -14.78 5.81 -4.83
CA TYR A 43 -14.45 5.41 -6.19
C TYR A 43 -12.93 5.22 -6.36
N GLU A 44 -12.12 6.14 -5.84
CA GLU A 44 -10.64 6.03 -5.85
C GLU A 44 -10.17 4.73 -5.21
N ILE A 45 -10.81 4.31 -4.11
CA ILE A 45 -10.49 3.06 -3.42
C ILE A 45 -10.90 1.85 -4.26
N LEU A 46 -12.11 1.87 -4.83
CA LEU A 46 -12.57 0.77 -5.70
C LEU A 46 -11.66 0.60 -6.92
N VAL A 47 -11.30 1.69 -7.57
CA VAL A 47 -10.35 1.67 -8.70
C VAL A 47 -8.99 1.14 -8.26
N SER A 48 -8.46 1.61 -7.13
CA SER A 48 -7.19 1.13 -6.61
C SER A 48 -7.22 -0.36 -6.30
N LEU A 49 -8.26 -0.85 -5.60
CA LEU A 49 -8.43 -2.27 -5.31
C LEU A 49 -8.59 -3.11 -6.58
N PHE A 50 -9.37 -2.65 -7.54
CA PHE A 50 -9.55 -3.34 -8.82
C PHE A 50 -8.20 -3.55 -9.53
N PHE A 51 -7.40 -2.49 -9.70
CA PHE A 51 -6.11 -2.59 -10.36
C PHE A 51 -5.10 -3.42 -9.56
N ILE A 52 -5.09 -3.33 -8.23
CA ILE A 52 -4.23 -4.17 -7.37
C ILE A 52 -4.61 -5.65 -7.52
N VAL A 53 -5.90 -5.96 -7.48
CA VAL A 53 -6.36 -7.35 -7.65
C VAL A 53 -6.00 -7.87 -9.03
N THR A 54 -6.30 -7.15 -10.11
CA THR A 54 -5.96 -7.58 -11.48
C THR A 54 -4.46 -7.73 -11.69
N MET A 55 -3.64 -6.88 -11.07
CA MET A 55 -2.18 -6.95 -11.12
C MET A 55 -1.62 -8.19 -10.41
N LEU A 56 -2.23 -8.59 -9.29
CA LEU A 56 -1.74 -9.68 -8.45
C LEU A 56 -2.36 -11.05 -8.79
N THR A 57 -3.46 -11.11 -9.55
CA THR A 57 -4.14 -12.37 -9.91
C THR A 57 -3.61 -13.03 -11.18
N GLY A 58 -2.83 -12.35 -12.00
CA GLY A 58 -2.31 -12.83 -13.28
C GLY A 58 -1.44 -14.08 -13.20
N GLY A 59 -2.03 -15.25 -12.95
CA GLY A 59 -1.36 -16.53 -12.83
C GLY A 59 -0.65 -16.81 -11.50
N LYS A 60 -0.61 -15.83 -10.58
CA LYS A 60 0.09 -15.92 -9.29
C LYS A 60 -0.87 -15.58 -8.14
N THR A 61 -1.90 -16.40 -7.96
CA THR A 61 -2.92 -16.25 -6.90
C THR A 61 -2.33 -16.10 -5.49
N ASN A 62 -1.13 -16.65 -5.25
CA ASN A 62 -0.44 -16.54 -3.96
C ASN A 62 -0.03 -15.10 -3.61
N GLN A 63 0.11 -14.20 -4.59
CA GLN A 63 0.50 -12.80 -4.31
C GLN A 63 -0.59 -12.01 -3.58
N LEU A 64 -1.87 -12.27 -3.85
CA LEU A 64 -2.96 -11.66 -3.09
C LEU A 64 -2.98 -12.12 -1.63
N ALA A 65 -2.76 -13.42 -1.40
CA ALA A 65 -2.65 -13.94 -0.03
C ALA A 65 -1.44 -13.34 0.70
N ALA A 66 -0.29 -13.25 0.01
CA ALA A 66 0.92 -12.62 0.53
C ALA A 66 0.69 -11.14 0.90
N LEU A 67 0.00 -10.39 0.05
CA LEU A 67 -0.40 -9.00 0.35
C LEU A 67 -1.30 -8.95 1.58
N GLY A 68 -2.29 -9.83 1.70
CA GLY A 68 -3.18 -9.90 2.86
C GLY A 68 -2.43 -10.16 4.16
N ILE A 69 -1.53 -11.15 4.17
CA ILE A 69 -0.68 -11.48 5.33
C ILE A 69 0.22 -10.29 5.69
N TYR A 70 0.84 -9.66 4.68
CA TYR A 70 1.67 -8.48 4.86
C TYR A 70 0.88 -7.32 5.48
N LEU A 71 -0.31 -7.01 4.96
CA LEU A 71 -1.14 -5.93 5.51
C LEU A 71 -1.56 -6.21 6.96
N CYS A 72 -1.97 -7.45 7.27
CA CYS A 72 -2.28 -7.83 8.66
C CYS A 72 -1.07 -7.61 9.58
N TRP A 73 0.13 -8.01 9.15
CA TRP A 73 1.36 -7.83 9.91
C TRP A 73 1.64 -6.35 10.18
N GLU A 74 1.64 -5.52 9.15
CA GLU A 74 1.92 -4.09 9.28
C GLU A 74 0.86 -3.35 10.12
N ILE A 75 -0.43 -3.71 9.96
CA ILE A 75 -1.51 -3.15 10.76
C ILE A 75 -1.31 -3.47 12.24
N LEU A 76 -0.98 -4.72 12.58
CA LEU A 76 -0.75 -5.12 13.97
C LEU A 76 0.43 -4.36 14.58
N LEU A 77 1.54 -4.25 13.86
CA LEU A 77 2.71 -3.48 14.32
C LEU A 77 2.38 -2.02 14.53
N LEU A 78 1.65 -1.42 13.60
CA LEU A 78 1.28 -0.01 13.67
C LEU A 78 0.30 0.27 14.81
N LEU A 79 -0.70 -0.60 15.02
CA LEU A 79 -1.63 -0.48 16.15
C LEU A 79 -0.89 -0.63 17.49
N PHE A 80 0.02 -1.60 17.58
CA PHE A 80 0.86 -1.78 18.75
C PHE A 80 1.70 -0.54 19.03
N TYR A 81 2.39 -0.02 18.03
CA TYR A 81 3.23 1.15 18.17
C TYR A 81 2.43 2.42 18.52
N LYS A 82 1.29 2.64 17.84
CA LYS A 82 0.36 3.74 18.15
C LYS A 82 -0.13 3.67 19.60
N HIS A 83 -0.48 2.47 20.08
CA HIS A 83 -0.92 2.28 21.47
C HIS A 83 0.21 2.56 22.47
N TYR A 84 1.39 2.01 22.19
CA TYR A 84 2.58 2.21 23.04
C TYR A 84 2.95 3.70 23.16
N ARG A 85 2.94 4.44 22.05
CA ARG A 85 3.28 5.88 22.01
C ARG A 85 2.34 6.77 22.83
N LYS A 86 1.13 6.34 23.15
CA LYS A 86 0.20 7.11 24.00
C LYS A 86 0.67 7.21 25.45
N SER A 87 1.41 6.22 25.94
CA SER A 87 1.81 6.12 27.35
C SER A 87 3.32 6.18 27.57
N LYS A 88 4.13 5.85 26.59
CA LYS A 88 5.58 5.72 26.72
C LYS A 88 6.31 6.21 25.46
N ASP A 89 7.55 6.69 25.64
CA ASP A 89 8.42 7.12 24.56
C ASP A 89 9.78 6.40 24.63
N GLY A 90 9.75 5.10 24.33
CA GLY A 90 10.96 4.27 24.38
C GLY A 90 11.64 4.17 23.00
N LYS A 91 12.88 4.64 22.89
CA LYS A 91 13.67 4.55 21.63
C LYS A 91 13.84 3.09 21.17
N TRP A 92 14.01 2.15 22.07
CA TRP A 92 14.19 0.73 21.74
C TRP A 92 12.95 0.12 21.08
N VAL A 93 11.75 0.48 21.52
CA VAL A 93 10.52 -0.01 20.91
C VAL A 93 10.35 0.53 19.48
N PHE A 94 10.75 1.77 19.24
CA PHE A 94 10.78 2.32 17.88
C PHE A 94 11.71 1.50 16.96
N TYR A 95 12.94 1.23 17.39
CA TYR A 95 13.88 0.43 16.58
C TYR A 95 13.35 -0.99 16.35
N LEU A 96 12.80 -1.61 17.39
CA LEU A 96 12.21 -2.94 17.28
C LEU A 96 11.07 -2.98 16.28
N VAL A 97 10.10 -2.07 16.39
CA VAL A 97 8.95 -2.02 15.47
C VAL A 97 9.37 -1.70 14.04
N SER A 98 10.31 -0.77 13.85
CA SER A 98 10.87 -0.46 12.53
C SER A 98 11.58 -1.67 11.92
N PHE A 99 12.36 -2.40 12.71
CA PHE A 99 13.01 -3.63 12.26
C PHE A 99 11.99 -4.72 11.91
N LEU A 100 10.97 -4.93 12.74
CA LEU A 100 9.91 -5.90 12.47
C LEU A 100 9.10 -5.56 11.21
N SER A 101 8.88 -4.28 10.91
CA SER A 101 8.25 -3.84 9.68
C SER A 101 9.11 -4.11 8.43
N LEU A 102 10.45 -4.13 8.59
CA LEU A 102 11.38 -4.50 7.51
C LEU A 102 11.52 -6.01 7.30
N LEU A 103 11.13 -6.84 8.28
CA LEU A 103 11.32 -8.30 8.19
C LEU A 103 10.70 -8.94 6.95
N PRO A 104 9.45 -8.62 6.54
CA PRO A 104 8.86 -9.23 5.34
C PRO A 104 9.68 -9.01 4.08
N ILE A 105 10.20 -7.79 3.86
CA ILE A 105 11.03 -7.51 2.68
C ILE A 105 12.39 -8.19 2.78
N ILE A 106 13.01 -8.22 3.96
CA ILE A 106 14.29 -8.93 4.18
C ILE A 106 14.09 -10.41 3.83
N PHE A 107 13.04 -11.04 4.37
CA PHE A 107 12.74 -12.45 4.10
C PHE A 107 12.55 -12.71 2.60
N VAL A 108 11.73 -11.90 1.92
CA VAL A 108 11.46 -12.03 0.48
C VAL A 108 12.73 -11.88 -0.36
N LYS A 109 13.67 -11.02 0.05
CA LYS A 109 14.91 -10.78 -0.69
C LYS A 109 16.00 -11.81 -0.40
N VAL A 110 16.06 -12.34 0.82
CA VAL A 110 17.10 -13.29 1.26
C VAL A 110 16.74 -14.73 0.88
N GLN A 111 15.46 -15.10 0.91
CA GLN A 111 15.02 -16.47 0.61
C GLN A 111 15.49 -16.99 -0.76
N PRO A 112 15.43 -16.23 -1.87
CA PRO A 112 15.96 -16.70 -3.17
C PRO A 112 17.46 -16.95 -3.16
N ALA A 113 18.21 -16.16 -2.39
CA ALA A 113 19.66 -16.30 -2.29
C ALA A 113 20.08 -17.59 -1.53
N ILE A 114 19.22 -18.04 -0.60
CA ILE A 114 19.50 -19.26 0.19
C ILE A 114 18.98 -20.53 -0.53
N ASN A 115 17.74 -20.47 -1.04
CA ASN A 115 17.03 -21.66 -1.52
C ASN A 115 16.92 -21.73 -3.05
N GLY A 116 17.39 -20.72 -3.79
CA GLY A 116 17.27 -20.68 -5.26
C GLY A 116 15.84 -20.53 -5.80
N THR A 117 14.83 -20.44 -4.92
CA THR A 117 13.41 -20.36 -5.30
C THR A 117 12.82 -19.01 -4.92
N GLN A 118 11.85 -18.52 -5.72
CA GLN A 118 11.15 -17.29 -5.39
C GLN A 118 10.34 -17.46 -4.09
N SER A 119 10.32 -16.39 -3.29
CA SER A 119 9.57 -16.38 -2.03
C SER A 119 8.06 -16.46 -2.28
N LEU A 120 7.37 -17.31 -1.52
CA LEU A 120 5.91 -17.44 -1.52
C LEU A 120 5.21 -16.18 -1.00
N LEU A 121 5.90 -15.40 -0.16
CA LEU A 121 5.41 -14.13 0.38
C LEU A 121 5.75 -12.93 -0.52
N GLY A 122 6.46 -13.15 -1.64
CA GLY A 122 6.81 -12.09 -2.58
C GLY A 122 5.61 -11.66 -3.41
N PHE A 123 5.34 -10.35 -3.44
CA PHE A 123 4.38 -9.74 -4.34
C PHE A 123 4.93 -8.43 -4.90
N VAL A 124 4.37 -7.99 -6.04
CA VAL A 124 4.77 -6.72 -6.65
C VAL A 124 4.37 -5.56 -5.73
N GLY A 125 5.32 -4.66 -5.46
CA GLY A 125 5.10 -3.50 -4.59
C GLY A 125 5.50 -3.69 -3.12
N ILE A 126 5.87 -4.90 -2.65
CA ILE A 126 6.22 -5.14 -1.24
C ILE A 126 7.29 -4.18 -0.71
N SER A 127 8.33 -3.90 -1.48
CA SER A 127 9.40 -2.97 -1.09
C SER A 127 8.85 -1.57 -0.86
N TYR A 128 7.96 -1.15 -1.75
CA TYR A 128 7.36 0.17 -1.72
C TYR A 128 6.42 0.35 -0.52
N LEU A 129 5.56 -0.63 -0.28
CA LEU A 129 4.67 -0.63 0.86
C LEU A 129 5.45 -0.63 2.18
N THR A 130 6.53 -1.41 2.26
CA THR A 130 7.37 -1.48 3.46
C THR A 130 7.99 -0.13 3.78
N PHE A 131 8.58 0.57 2.80
CA PHE A 131 9.14 1.90 3.06
C PHE A 131 8.08 2.93 3.44
N ARG A 132 6.87 2.83 2.90
CA ARG A 132 5.75 3.68 3.30
C ARG A 132 5.30 3.40 4.74
N SER A 133 5.21 2.12 5.14
CA SER A 133 4.87 1.73 6.53
C SER A 133 5.92 2.21 7.52
N VAL A 134 7.21 2.01 7.23
CA VAL A 134 8.31 2.52 8.06
C VAL A 134 8.29 4.05 8.13
N GLY A 135 7.99 4.73 7.03
CA GLY A 135 7.83 6.19 6.99
C GLY A 135 6.75 6.68 7.97
N ILE A 136 5.61 5.99 8.06
CA ILE A 136 4.55 6.31 9.03
C ILE A 136 5.02 6.06 10.47
N ILE A 137 5.76 4.99 10.74
CA ILE A 137 6.31 4.69 12.07
C ILE A 137 7.25 5.85 12.50
N ILE A 138 8.07 6.36 11.57
CA ILE A 138 8.94 7.52 11.81
C ILE A 138 8.12 8.78 12.08
N GLU A 139 7.10 9.08 11.26
CA GLU A 139 6.24 10.26 11.44
C GLU A 139 5.45 10.20 12.77
N LEU A 140 5.06 9.00 13.22
CA LEU A 140 4.47 8.79 14.55
C LEU A 140 5.49 9.05 15.66
N ARG A 141 6.74 8.56 15.51
CA ARG A 141 7.81 8.81 16.48
C ARG A 141 8.08 10.31 16.62
N ASP A 142 8.19 11.01 15.52
CA ASP A 142 8.53 12.43 15.49
C ASP A 142 7.35 13.34 15.89
N GLY A 143 6.18 12.74 16.20
CA GLY A 143 4.98 13.49 16.60
C GLY A 143 4.34 14.28 15.45
N VAL A 144 4.77 14.03 14.21
CA VAL A 144 4.22 14.64 12.99
C VAL A 144 2.77 14.19 12.78
N ILE A 145 2.48 12.94 13.09
CA ILE A 145 1.14 12.36 13.11
C ILE A 145 0.71 12.21 14.58
N LYS A 146 -0.34 12.94 14.98
CA LYS A 146 -0.91 12.86 16.33
C LYS A 146 -1.99 11.78 16.45
N ASP A 147 -2.83 11.69 15.44
CA ASP A 147 -3.87 10.66 15.35
C ASP A 147 -3.86 10.03 13.96
N LEU A 148 -3.71 8.71 13.94
CA LEU A 148 -3.69 7.90 12.74
C LEU A 148 -4.99 7.09 12.66
N LYS A 149 -5.82 7.39 11.67
CA LYS A 149 -6.99 6.59 11.36
C LYS A 149 -6.58 5.44 10.45
N MET A 150 -6.99 4.21 10.80
CA MET A 150 -6.63 3.00 10.05
C MET A 150 -7.08 3.06 8.58
N TRP A 151 -8.22 3.69 8.33
CA TRP A 151 -8.73 3.91 6.98
C TRP A 151 -7.82 4.82 6.14
N GLU A 152 -7.30 5.91 6.72
CA GLU A 152 -6.36 6.82 6.06
C GLU A 152 -5.04 6.10 5.75
N TYR A 153 -4.58 5.23 6.67
CA TYR A 153 -3.42 4.38 6.48
C TYR A 153 -3.58 3.41 5.30
N LEU A 154 -4.68 2.64 5.27
CA LEU A 154 -4.95 1.71 4.19
C LEU A 154 -5.09 2.41 2.84
N ARG A 155 -5.78 3.55 2.79
CA ARG A 155 -5.89 4.36 1.58
C ARG A 155 -4.51 4.83 1.10
N PHE A 156 -3.65 5.27 2.01
CA PHE A 156 -2.29 5.68 1.66
C PHE A 156 -1.48 4.49 1.11
N LEU A 157 -1.50 3.34 1.77
CA LEU A 157 -0.75 2.16 1.31
C LEU A 157 -1.24 1.62 -0.02
N LEU A 158 -2.57 1.48 -0.17
CA LEU A 158 -3.20 0.84 -1.32
C LEU A 158 -3.54 1.84 -2.44
N PHE A 159 -2.99 3.04 -2.41
CA PHE A 159 -3.17 4.01 -3.48
C PHE A 159 -2.48 3.50 -4.76
N MET A 160 -3.27 3.08 -5.74
CA MET A 160 -2.82 2.37 -6.94
C MET A 160 -1.72 3.07 -7.71
N PRO A 161 -1.80 4.39 -8.01
CA PRO A 161 -0.77 5.08 -8.80
C PRO A 161 0.63 4.98 -8.21
N THR A 162 0.74 4.73 -6.90
CA THR A 162 2.00 4.60 -6.19
C THR A 162 2.16 3.25 -5.49
N PHE A 163 1.38 2.23 -5.88
CA PHE A 163 1.43 0.90 -5.24
C PHE A 163 2.72 0.15 -5.58
N SER A 164 3.11 0.13 -6.84
CA SER A 164 4.28 -0.62 -7.32
C SER A 164 5.53 0.23 -7.52
N SER A 165 5.35 1.51 -7.83
CA SER A 165 6.45 2.44 -8.13
C SER A 165 5.95 3.89 -8.02
N GLY A 166 6.86 4.84 -7.83
CA GLY A 166 6.52 6.26 -7.77
C GLY A 166 7.29 7.00 -6.68
N PRO A 167 7.08 8.28 -6.46
CA PRO A 167 7.74 9.01 -5.37
C PRO A 167 7.24 8.51 -4.01
N ILE A 168 8.16 8.26 -3.08
CA ILE A 168 7.81 7.94 -1.69
C ILE A 168 7.32 9.23 -1.04
N ASP A 169 6.01 9.37 -0.94
CA ASP A 169 5.40 10.51 -0.29
C ASP A 169 5.29 10.30 1.23
N ARG A 170 5.21 11.40 1.97
CA ARG A 170 4.95 11.37 3.41
C ARG A 170 3.45 11.24 3.67
N PHE A 171 3.07 10.40 4.64
CA PHE A 171 1.68 10.17 4.97
C PHE A 171 0.93 11.47 5.33
N LYS A 172 1.56 12.33 6.15
CA LYS A 172 0.96 13.62 6.53
C LYS A 172 0.63 14.46 5.30
N ARG A 173 1.59 14.66 4.38
CA ARG A 173 1.39 15.44 3.15
C ARG A 173 0.30 14.83 2.26
N PHE A 174 0.32 13.53 2.06
CA PHE A 174 -0.69 12.81 1.30
C PHE A 174 -2.09 13.03 1.89
N ASN A 175 -2.22 12.91 3.21
CA ASN A 175 -3.52 13.02 3.89
C ASN A 175 -4.03 14.47 3.92
N GLU A 176 -3.16 15.46 4.06
CA GLU A 176 -3.49 16.89 3.95
C GLU A 176 -3.96 17.24 2.53
N ASN A 177 -3.20 16.86 1.51
CA ASN A 177 -3.56 17.07 0.11
C ASN A 177 -4.86 16.34 -0.27
N TYR A 178 -5.12 15.20 0.37
CA TYR A 178 -6.37 14.47 0.15
C TYR A 178 -7.58 15.20 0.74
N LYS A 179 -7.41 15.91 1.87
CA LYS A 179 -8.49 16.66 2.53
C LYS A 179 -8.73 18.03 1.90
N THR A 180 -7.72 18.63 1.30
CA THR A 180 -7.85 19.91 0.58
C THR A 180 -8.38 19.66 -0.82
N ILE A 181 -9.54 20.25 -1.13
CA ILE A 181 -10.04 20.30 -2.52
C ILE A 181 -9.28 21.45 -3.19
N PRO A 182 -8.69 21.25 -4.39
CA PRO A 182 -8.07 22.36 -5.14
C PRO A 182 -9.09 23.48 -5.36
N GLU A 183 -8.70 24.70 -5.08
CA GLU A 183 -9.49 25.90 -5.35
C GLU A 183 -9.64 26.14 -6.87
#